data_912494562d768e21fc4e573ffc1b1a89
#
_entry.id   912494562d768e21fc4e573ffc1b1a89
#
_cell.length_a   1.000
_cell.length_b   1.000
_cell.length_c   1.000
_cell.angle_alpha   90.00
_cell.angle_beta   90.00
_cell.angle_gamma   90.00
#
_symmetry.space_group_name_H-M   'P 1'
#
loop_
_entity.id
_entity.type
_entity.pdbx_description
1 polymer ?
#
loop_
_entity_poly.entity_id
_entity_poly.type
_entity_poly.pdbx_seq_one_letter_code
_entity_poly.pdbx_strand_id
1 'polypeptide(L)'
;MCGIAGIVHANPARPVLEAALRSMCSAEHHRGPDDSGVHVDGAAGIGMQRLSIIDVAGGHQPIYNEDRSCVIVQNGEIYNHLDVRRELERRGHRYVTRSDTETILHAYEEYGTRCVTHLRGMFAIAIWDSRRSRLFLARDRMGKKPLYYSVLGTGRDARLVFGSELKAVLAHPDVLRRLDEQALVDYVAWGYVPDPRSIYEGIFKLPPAHTLVFEAGHVTVEKYWDVSFASPAPLENERAYVDRALELLDEAVRIRLMSEVPLGAFLSGGTDSSIVVGLMARNSTTPVKTFSIGFEEKEYNELEYARAVAHHFKTEHHEEIIRPDVEHDVPALVKQFDEPFADSSMIPTYYVSRSARKHVTVALSGDGGDELFGGYMRYIDPANVRAVEKIPASIRNALLAPMAHMLPEGARGIDRLRDMLGTADEQYVRRMTRGFTSTHAMVFTDDVAKRVNTDPSHVADPFLSAREAGSDTLSRRQYLDIHTYLAGDILTKVDRASMMVSLECRAPLLDHVVAEFAATIPPEMRIRGMTTKYLLKKVAERLMPAEMIHRPKMGFSIPVTHWLRDSWQEKSRDLIIGPRTRERGIFREGYLRRVIDEHQSGKRDNSSIMWSLMMLELWFRECFD
;
A
#
# COMPACT_ATOMS: atom_id res chain seq x y z
N MET A 1 15.72 4.37 -0.15
CA MET A 1 14.97 3.14 -0.53
C MET A 1 15.65 2.44 -1.68
N CYS A 2 15.45 1.13 -1.83
CA CYS A 2 16.25 0.30 -2.74
C CYS A 2 15.35 -0.62 -3.57
N GLY A 3 15.91 -1.28 -4.56
CA GLY A 3 15.35 -2.45 -5.21
C GLY A 3 16.19 -3.66 -4.84
N ILE A 4 15.61 -4.76 -4.39
CA ILE A 4 16.31 -6.00 -4.09
C ILE A 4 15.82 -7.14 -4.97
N ALA A 5 16.72 -8.01 -5.42
CA ALA A 5 16.37 -9.17 -6.21
C ALA A 5 17.27 -10.37 -5.88
N GLY A 6 16.81 -11.57 -6.18
CA GLY A 6 17.64 -12.75 -5.98
C GLY A 6 17.09 -14.03 -6.59
N ILE A 7 17.97 -15.00 -6.67
CA ILE A 7 17.74 -16.35 -7.22
C ILE A 7 18.40 -17.35 -6.28
N VAL A 8 17.68 -18.38 -5.83
CA VAL A 8 18.27 -19.46 -5.02
C VAL A 8 17.78 -20.81 -5.55
N HIS A 9 18.70 -21.69 -5.89
CA HIS A 9 18.42 -23.06 -6.30
C HIS A 9 18.50 -24.01 -5.11
N ALA A 10 17.56 -24.94 -5.00
CA ALA A 10 17.62 -26.02 -4.02
C ALA A 10 18.76 -27.01 -4.31
N ASN A 11 19.17 -27.12 -5.57
CA ASN A 11 20.29 -27.96 -6.01
C ASN A 11 21.60 -27.17 -5.92
N PRO A 12 22.52 -27.48 -4.98
CA PRO A 12 23.79 -26.75 -4.84
C PRO A 12 24.73 -26.89 -6.05
N ALA A 13 24.51 -27.90 -6.89
CA ALA A 13 25.29 -28.07 -8.13
C ALA A 13 24.82 -27.19 -9.29
N ARG A 14 23.70 -26.45 -9.13
CA ARG A 14 23.17 -25.56 -10.15
C ARG A 14 23.52 -24.11 -9.81
N PRO A 15 24.56 -23.53 -10.46
CA PRO A 15 24.97 -22.17 -10.14
C PRO A 15 23.95 -21.13 -10.64
N VAL A 16 23.88 -20.01 -9.92
CA VAL A 16 23.16 -18.83 -10.38
C VAL A 16 23.95 -18.14 -11.48
N LEU A 17 23.28 -17.79 -12.56
CA LEU A 17 23.86 -16.98 -13.63
C LEU A 17 23.85 -15.50 -13.19
N GLU A 18 25.00 -14.92 -12.93
CA GLU A 18 25.14 -13.53 -12.51
C GLU A 18 24.45 -12.56 -13.49
N ALA A 19 24.49 -12.85 -14.79
CA ALA A 19 23.84 -12.03 -15.81
C ALA A 19 22.30 -11.95 -15.61
N ALA A 20 21.66 -13.07 -15.21
CA ALA A 20 20.24 -13.08 -14.91
C ALA A 20 19.93 -12.23 -13.67
N LEU A 21 20.72 -12.38 -12.59
CA LEU A 21 20.58 -11.56 -11.40
C LEU A 21 20.76 -10.06 -11.69
N ARG A 22 21.78 -9.69 -12.47
CA ARG A 22 22.02 -8.30 -12.87
C ARG A 22 20.87 -7.74 -13.71
N SER A 23 20.27 -8.55 -14.60
CA SER A 23 19.07 -8.14 -15.36
C SER A 23 17.91 -7.84 -14.43
N MET A 24 17.67 -8.69 -13.43
CA MET A 24 16.64 -8.48 -12.41
C MET A 24 16.87 -7.20 -11.61
N CYS A 25 18.09 -6.97 -11.12
CA CYS A 25 18.43 -5.73 -10.41
C CYS A 25 18.28 -4.49 -11.31
N SER A 26 18.70 -4.55 -12.57
CA SER A 26 18.61 -3.42 -13.50
C SER A 26 17.17 -3.00 -13.79
N ALA A 27 16.21 -3.93 -13.73
CA ALA A 27 14.79 -3.62 -13.88
C ALA A 27 14.25 -2.69 -12.76
N GLU A 28 14.95 -2.64 -11.63
CA GLU A 28 14.61 -1.81 -10.46
C GLU A 28 15.52 -0.58 -10.29
N HIS A 29 16.30 -0.20 -11.32
CA HIS A 29 17.25 0.92 -11.24
C HIS A 29 16.62 2.23 -10.76
N HIS A 30 15.39 2.53 -11.17
CA HIS A 30 14.65 3.73 -10.75
C HIS A 30 14.43 3.81 -9.23
N ARG A 31 14.45 2.67 -8.52
CA ARG A 31 14.32 2.64 -7.05
C ARG A 31 15.59 3.10 -6.34
N GLY A 32 16.75 2.83 -6.94
CA GLY A 32 18.03 3.14 -6.31
C GLY A 32 19.13 3.40 -7.35
N PRO A 33 19.20 4.62 -7.88
CA PRO A 33 20.13 4.95 -8.96
C PRO A 33 21.55 5.26 -8.47
N ASP A 34 21.80 5.33 -7.15
CA ASP A 34 23.06 5.86 -6.60
C ASP A 34 24.17 4.79 -6.58
N ASP A 35 23.80 3.51 -6.35
CA ASP A 35 24.76 2.42 -6.20
C ASP A 35 24.09 1.08 -6.52
N SER A 36 24.90 0.06 -6.82
CA SER A 36 24.41 -1.31 -7.08
C SER A 36 25.42 -2.35 -6.65
N GLY A 37 24.94 -3.49 -6.17
CA GLY A 37 25.79 -4.60 -5.80
C GLY A 37 25.11 -5.94 -6.00
N VAL A 38 25.93 -6.97 -6.24
CA VAL A 38 25.50 -8.36 -6.36
C VAL A 38 26.45 -9.27 -5.60
N HIS A 39 25.90 -10.33 -5.04
CA HIS A 39 26.64 -11.45 -4.46
C HIS A 39 26.15 -12.73 -5.12
N VAL A 40 27.07 -13.57 -5.57
CA VAL A 40 26.78 -14.89 -6.11
C VAL A 40 27.68 -15.91 -5.40
N ASP A 41 27.05 -16.91 -4.79
CA ASP A 41 27.69 -18.01 -4.09
C ASP A 41 27.06 -19.33 -4.56
N GLY A 42 27.64 -19.92 -5.61
CA GLY A 42 27.15 -21.17 -6.19
C GLY A 42 25.66 -21.10 -6.56
N ALA A 43 24.85 -21.78 -5.79
CA ALA A 43 23.39 -21.92 -6.01
C ALA A 43 22.58 -20.71 -5.56
N ALA A 44 23.16 -19.72 -4.93
CA ALA A 44 22.49 -18.53 -4.45
C ALA A 44 23.07 -17.25 -5.04
N GLY A 45 22.19 -16.30 -5.35
CA GLY A 45 22.57 -14.95 -5.76
C GLY A 45 21.56 -13.94 -5.23
N ILE A 46 22.05 -12.89 -4.60
CA ILE A 46 21.24 -11.75 -4.16
C ILE A 46 21.89 -10.44 -4.61
N GLY A 47 21.09 -9.44 -4.90
CA GLY A 47 21.60 -8.16 -5.38
C GLY A 47 20.62 -7.03 -5.13
N MET A 48 21.09 -5.79 -5.37
CA MET A 48 20.29 -4.61 -5.11
C MET A 48 20.67 -3.40 -5.97
N GLN A 49 19.73 -2.47 -6.05
CA GLN A 49 19.88 -1.09 -6.50
C GLN A 49 19.66 -0.17 -5.31
N ARG A 50 20.61 0.71 -4.98
CA ARG A 50 20.63 1.49 -3.75
C ARG A 50 20.30 2.96 -3.98
N LEU A 51 19.35 3.48 -3.20
CA LEU A 51 19.20 4.90 -2.92
C LEU A 51 19.88 5.17 -1.58
N SER A 52 20.97 5.92 -1.59
CA SER A 52 21.84 6.13 -0.43
C SER A 52 21.25 7.20 0.50
N ILE A 53 20.89 6.82 1.73
CA ILE A 53 20.25 7.71 2.71
C ILE A 53 20.97 7.68 4.06
N ILE A 54 21.31 6.50 4.58
CA ILE A 54 22.08 6.29 5.79
C ILE A 54 23.40 5.62 5.42
N ASP A 55 24.49 6.07 6.07
CA ASP A 55 25.85 5.65 5.75
C ASP A 55 26.14 5.72 4.24
N VAL A 56 25.97 6.93 3.70
CA VAL A 56 26.05 7.19 2.25
C VAL A 56 27.34 6.67 1.67
N ALA A 57 28.47 6.83 2.37
CA ALA A 57 29.80 6.43 1.92
C ALA A 57 30.14 4.97 2.23
N GLY A 58 29.67 4.40 3.35
CA GLY A 58 30.11 3.09 3.85
C GLY A 58 29.06 1.98 3.71
N GLY A 59 27.79 2.32 3.53
CA GLY A 59 26.68 1.36 3.53
C GLY A 59 26.45 0.64 2.18
N HIS A 60 27.50 0.41 1.39
CA HIS A 60 27.41 -0.40 0.17
C HIS A 60 26.87 -1.80 0.47
N GLN A 61 25.91 -2.26 -0.32
CA GLN A 61 25.31 -3.59 -0.18
C GLN A 61 25.63 -4.43 -1.42
N PRO A 62 25.72 -5.77 -1.28
CA PRO A 62 25.41 -6.62 -0.11
C PRO A 62 26.40 -6.50 1.05
N ILE A 63 25.88 -6.55 2.31
CA ILE A 63 26.69 -6.52 3.53
C ILE A 63 26.88 -7.94 4.07
N TYR A 64 28.07 -8.21 4.62
CA TYR A 64 28.48 -9.51 5.14
C TYR A 64 28.73 -9.46 6.65
N ASN A 65 28.48 -10.58 7.33
CA ASN A 65 28.96 -10.78 8.69
C ASN A 65 30.48 -11.05 8.72
N GLU A 66 31.06 -11.18 9.91
CA GLU A 66 32.52 -11.22 10.13
C GLU A 66 33.23 -12.35 9.36
N ASP A 67 32.59 -13.53 9.26
CA ASP A 67 33.16 -14.70 8.59
C ASP A 67 32.59 -14.92 7.17
N ARG A 68 31.77 -13.99 6.71
CA ARG A 68 31.11 -14.00 5.39
C ARG A 68 30.15 -15.18 5.14
N SER A 69 29.70 -15.84 6.22
CA SER A 69 28.73 -16.94 6.10
C SER A 69 27.30 -16.47 5.88
N CYS A 70 27.01 -15.24 6.28
CA CYS A 70 25.73 -14.59 6.04
C CYS A 70 25.92 -13.30 5.22
N VAL A 71 25.01 -13.06 4.31
CA VAL A 71 25.00 -11.86 3.46
C VAL A 71 23.58 -11.32 3.33
N ILE A 72 23.43 -9.98 3.37
CA ILE A 72 22.14 -9.30 3.36
C ILE A 72 22.04 -8.24 2.27
N VAL A 73 20.84 -8.11 1.69
CA VAL A 73 20.36 -6.92 0.99
C VAL A 73 19.04 -6.46 1.59
N GLN A 74 18.83 -5.14 1.64
CA GLN A 74 17.66 -4.51 2.24
C GLN A 74 17.09 -3.41 1.33
N ASN A 75 15.78 -3.39 1.22
CA ASN A 75 15.00 -2.23 0.77
C ASN A 75 14.24 -1.68 1.98
N GLY A 76 14.72 -0.60 2.59
CA GLY A 76 14.05 -0.02 3.75
C GLY A 76 14.96 0.74 4.69
N GLU A 77 14.44 1.01 5.90
CA GLU A 77 15.10 1.72 7.00
C GLU A 77 14.69 1.16 8.36
N ILE A 78 15.66 0.91 9.24
CA ILE A 78 15.43 0.45 10.62
C ILE A 78 15.68 1.59 11.60
N TYR A 79 14.61 2.19 12.09
CA TYR A 79 14.67 3.41 12.89
C TYR A 79 15.24 3.23 14.29
N ASN A 80 15.22 2.02 14.86
CA ASN A 80 15.80 1.68 16.16
C ASN A 80 17.17 0.98 16.04
N HIS A 81 17.83 1.04 14.87
CA HIS A 81 19.07 0.28 14.63
C HIS A 81 20.17 0.60 15.63
N LEU A 82 20.29 1.85 16.10
CA LEU A 82 21.33 2.23 17.08
C LEU A 82 21.11 1.58 18.45
N ASP A 83 19.87 1.35 18.87
CA ASP A 83 19.57 0.68 20.13
C ASP A 83 19.84 -0.82 20.03
N VAL A 84 19.39 -1.45 18.94
CA VAL A 84 19.66 -2.87 18.63
C VAL A 84 21.17 -3.11 18.49
N ARG A 85 21.89 -2.23 17.77
CA ARG A 85 23.35 -2.29 17.63
C ARG A 85 24.04 -2.30 18.97
N ARG A 86 23.70 -1.38 19.90
CA ARG A 86 24.31 -1.33 21.24
C ARG A 86 24.09 -2.62 22.03
N GLU A 87 22.97 -3.28 21.85
CA GLU A 87 22.70 -4.59 22.46
C GLU A 87 23.59 -5.68 21.85
N LEU A 88 23.66 -5.75 20.52
CA LEU A 88 24.43 -6.76 19.79
C LEU A 88 25.95 -6.60 20.00
N GLU A 89 26.46 -5.36 20.06
CA GLU A 89 27.87 -5.09 20.42
C GLU A 89 28.22 -5.61 21.82
N ARG A 90 27.32 -5.49 22.81
CA ARG A 90 27.53 -6.08 24.16
C ARG A 90 27.56 -7.61 24.13
N ARG A 91 26.95 -8.24 23.11
CA ARG A 91 26.98 -9.69 22.90
C ARG A 91 28.19 -10.15 22.10
N GLY A 92 29.01 -9.22 21.61
CA GLY A 92 30.28 -9.51 20.94
C GLY A 92 30.30 -9.32 19.44
N HIS A 93 29.19 -8.92 18.81
CA HIS A 93 29.14 -8.60 17.39
C HIS A 93 29.99 -7.37 17.06
N ARG A 94 30.68 -7.41 15.92
CA ARG A 94 31.57 -6.35 15.45
C ARG A 94 31.05 -5.75 14.17
N TYR A 95 30.86 -4.45 14.17
CA TYR A 95 30.34 -3.69 13.03
C TYR A 95 31.47 -3.09 12.20
N VAL A 96 31.31 -3.13 10.90
CA VAL A 96 32.23 -2.53 9.90
C VAL A 96 31.64 -1.24 9.34
N THR A 97 30.30 -1.17 9.24
CA THR A 97 29.58 -0.02 8.68
C THR A 97 28.81 0.73 9.76
N ARG A 98 28.19 1.86 9.38
CA ARG A 98 27.21 2.56 10.21
C ARG A 98 25.77 2.33 9.72
N SER A 99 25.61 1.46 8.71
CA SER A 99 24.34 1.14 8.12
C SER A 99 23.42 0.40 9.08
N ASP A 100 22.15 0.71 9.03
CA ASP A 100 21.10 -0.04 9.71
C ASP A 100 20.96 -1.47 9.18
N THR A 101 21.33 -1.71 7.91
CA THR A 101 21.33 -3.03 7.26
C THR A 101 22.25 -4.02 7.98
N GLU A 102 23.44 -3.60 8.42
CA GLU A 102 24.35 -4.47 9.16
C GLU A 102 23.75 -4.90 10.51
N THR A 103 22.97 -4.03 11.13
CA THR A 103 22.25 -4.36 12.39
C THR A 103 21.25 -5.50 12.18
N ILE A 104 20.59 -5.56 11.04
CA ILE A 104 19.67 -6.67 10.73
C ILE A 104 20.43 -7.99 10.63
N LEU A 105 21.59 -7.97 9.98
CA LEU A 105 22.40 -9.15 9.77
C LEU A 105 22.86 -9.76 11.09
N HIS A 106 23.42 -8.94 12.00
CA HIS A 106 23.82 -9.38 13.33
C HIS A 106 22.62 -9.78 14.20
N ALA A 107 21.46 -9.14 14.06
CA ALA A 107 20.23 -9.57 14.70
C ALA A 107 19.77 -10.96 14.20
N TYR A 108 19.97 -11.27 12.90
CA TYR A 108 19.68 -12.59 12.35
C TYR A 108 20.64 -13.66 12.92
N GLU A 109 21.91 -13.36 13.08
CA GLU A 109 22.88 -14.27 13.73
C GLU A 109 22.47 -14.62 15.16
N GLU A 110 22.01 -13.64 15.94
CA GLU A 110 21.65 -13.80 17.34
C GLU A 110 20.26 -14.45 17.52
N TYR A 111 19.24 -14.01 16.76
CA TYR A 111 17.83 -14.38 16.97
C TYR A 111 17.24 -15.27 15.87
N GLY A 112 18.01 -15.59 14.82
CA GLY A 112 17.53 -16.34 13.65
C GLY A 112 16.39 -15.61 12.93
N THR A 113 15.40 -16.36 12.47
CA THR A 113 14.24 -15.82 11.74
C THR A 113 13.37 -14.87 12.58
N ARG A 114 13.52 -14.89 13.93
CA ARG A 114 12.82 -13.97 14.84
C ARG A 114 13.45 -12.59 14.95
N CYS A 115 14.58 -12.33 14.29
CA CYS A 115 15.22 -11.02 14.29
C CYS A 115 14.26 -9.87 13.94
N VAL A 116 13.29 -10.11 13.05
CA VAL A 116 12.27 -9.12 12.62
C VAL A 116 11.40 -8.58 13.76
N THR A 117 11.26 -9.31 14.86
CA THR A 117 10.48 -8.85 16.03
C THR A 117 11.19 -7.76 16.83
N HIS A 118 12.51 -7.65 16.70
CA HIS A 118 13.35 -6.63 17.35
C HIS A 118 13.47 -5.34 16.53
N LEU A 119 13.02 -5.37 15.26
CA LEU A 119 13.16 -4.25 14.32
C LEU A 119 11.95 -3.32 14.37
N ARG A 120 12.20 -2.00 14.41
CA ARG A 120 11.20 -0.95 14.24
C ARG A 120 11.56 -0.18 12.99
N GLY A 121 10.82 -0.45 11.89
CA GLY A 121 11.20 0.10 10.60
C GLY A 121 10.16 -0.15 9.50
N MET A 122 10.60 0.09 8.30
CA MET A 122 9.95 -0.29 7.04
C MET A 122 10.97 -1.06 6.23
N PHE A 123 10.65 -2.27 5.78
CA PHE A 123 11.66 -3.11 5.14
C PHE A 123 11.09 -4.24 4.27
N ALA A 124 11.85 -4.55 3.23
CA ALA A 124 11.92 -5.85 2.61
C ALA A 124 13.38 -6.32 2.69
N ILE A 125 13.61 -7.50 3.24
CA ILE A 125 14.93 -8.03 3.60
C ILE A 125 15.13 -9.35 2.87
N ALA A 126 16.38 -9.58 2.39
CA ALA A 126 16.81 -10.88 1.92
C ALA A 126 18.17 -11.21 2.54
N ILE A 127 18.27 -12.34 3.26
CA ILE A 127 19.49 -12.86 3.85
C ILE A 127 19.78 -14.25 3.28
N TRP A 128 20.98 -14.43 2.73
CA TRP A 128 21.50 -15.74 2.41
C TRP A 128 22.44 -16.22 3.53
N ASP A 129 22.10 -17.38 4.13
CA ASP A 129 22.91 -18.09 5.14
C ASP A 129 23.52 -19.32 4.46
N SER A 130 24.80 -19.24 4.11
CA SER A 130 25.53 -20.29 3.38
C SER A 130 25.75 -21.54 4.24
N ARG A 131 25.86 -21.40 5.58
CA ARG A 131 26.04 -22.54 6.51
C ARG A 131 24.81 -23.44 6.53
N ARG A 132 23.62 -22.83 6.41
CA ARG A 132 22.33 -23.54 6.40
C ARG A 132 21.81 -23.80 4.98
N SER A 133 22.45 -23.24 3.96
CA SER A 133 21.91 -23.19 2.60
C SER A 133 20.47 -22.67 2.58
N ARG A 134 20.24 -21.57 3.30
CA ARG A 134 18.92 -20.99 3.58
C ARG A 134 18.82 -19.57 3.05
N LEU A 135 17.76 -19.30 2.31
CA LEU A 135 17.31 -17.93 2.05
C LEU A 135 16.22 -17.55 3.05
N PHE A 136 16.42 -16.42 3.71
CA PHE A 136 15.42 -15.79 4.58
C PHE A 136 14.95 -14.48 3.95
N LEU A 137 13.64 -14.35 3.74
CA LEU A 137 12.97 -13.13 3.29
C LEU A 137 12.05 -12.63 4.39
N ALA A 138 11.92 -11.30 4.51
CA ALA A 138 10.95 -10.70 5.43
C ALA A 138 10.38 -9.41 4.87
N ARG A 139 9.09 -9.15 5.13
CA ARG A 139 8.39 -7.90 4.80
C ARG A 139 7.90 -7.23 6.08
N ASP A 140 7.99 -5.90 6.14
CA ASP A 140 7.62 -5.13 7.34
C ASP A 140 6.14 -5.29 7.74
N ARG A 141 5.84 -4.92 8.99
CA ARG A 141 4.55 -5.16 9.65
C ARG A 141 3.34 -4.62 8.88
N MET A 142 3.47 -3.47 8.21
CA MET A 142 2.39 -2.83 7.45
C MET A 142 2.49 -3.07 5.94
N GLY A 143 3.58 -3.71 5.46
CA GLY A 143 3.82 -3.92 4.04
C GLY A 143 4.21 -2.66 3.27
N LYS A 144 4.89 -1.71 3.95
CA LYS A 144 5.37 -0.46 3.33
C LYS A 144 6.34 -0.69 2.19
N LYS A 145 7.15 -1.77 2.29
CA LYS A 145 8.07 -2.15 1.23
C LYS A 145 7.56 -3.38 0.49
N PRO A 146 7.51 -3.34 -0.84
CA PRO A 146 7.04 -4.46 -1.64
C PRO A 146 8.06 -5.58 -1.69
N LEU A 147 7.58 -6.83 -1.80
CA LEU A 147 8.40 -8.02 -2.01
C LEU A 147 7.57 -9.10 -2.72
N TYR A 148 8.01 -9.48 -3.92
CA TYR A 148 7.41 -10.51 -4.75
C TYR A 148 8.31 -11.73 -4.82
N TYR A 149 7.72 -12.91 -4.97
CA TYR A 149 8.48 -14.14 -5.16
C TYR A 149 7.73 -15.13 -6.06
N SER A 150 8.50 -16.03 -6.68
CA SER A 150 8.01 -17.16 -7.45
C SER A 150 8.84 -18.40 -7.13
N VAL A 151 8.19 -19.56 -7.07
CA VAL A 151 8.84 -20.86 -6.89
C VAL A 151 8.68 -21.66 -8.18
N LEU A 152 9.79 -21.95 -8.82
CA LEU A 152 9.84 -22.67 -10.08
C LEU A 152 10.39 -24.08 -9.85
N GLY A 153 9.73 -25.10 -10.39
CA GLY A 153 10.09 -26.50 -10.18
C GLY A 153 9.70 -27.03 -8.80
N THR A 154 10.12 -28.23 -8.48
CA THR A 154 9.78 -28.93 -7.22
C THR A 154 10.97 -29.72 -6.67
N GLY A 155 10.99 -29.93 -5.35
CA GLY A 155 12.01 -30.74 -4.69
C GLY A 155 13.43 -30.22 -4.96
N ARG A 156 14.34 -31.10 -5.42
CA ARG A 156 15.72 -30.73 -5.72
C ARG A 156 15.87 -29.78 -6.91
N ASP A 157 14.91 -29.75 -7.83
CA ASP A 157 14.92 -28.84 -8.97
C ASP A 157 14.21 -27.51 -8.67
N ALA A 158 13.69 -27.36 -7.46
CA ALA A 158 13.07 -26.12 -7.02
C ALA A 158 14.07 -24.96 -7.01
N ARG A 159 13.59 -23.79 -7.39
CA ARG A 159 14.30 -22.53 -7.22
C ARG A 159 13.34 -21.43 -6.82
N LEU A 160 13.78 -20.54 -5.97
CA LEU A 160 13.06 -19.35 -5.59
C LEU A 160 13.68 -18.15 -6.30
N VAL A 161 12.82 -17.34 -6.91
CA VAL A 161 13.15 -16.06 -7.54
C VAL A 161 12.36 -14.98 -6.80
N PHE A 162 13.00 -13.86 -6.44
CA PHE A 162 12.32 -12.76 -5.76
C PHE A 162 12.78 -11.39 -6.25
N GLY A 163 11.96 -10.38 -6.03
CA GLY A 163 12.28 -8.98 -6.32
C GLY A 163 11.36 -8.01 -5.58
N SER A 164 11.78 -6.77 -5.43
CA SER A 164 10.92 -5.73 -4.86
C SER A 164 9.74 -5.42 -5.77
N GLU A 165 9.91 -5.52 -7.08
CA GLU A 165 8.87 -5.27 -8.08
C GLU A 165 8.68 -6.47 -9.00
N LEU A 166 7.49 -6.61 -9.59
CA LEU A 166 7.17 -7.70 -10.51
C LEU A 166 8.11 -7.73 -11.72
N LYS A 167 8.49 -6.55 -12.25
CA LYS A 167 9.41 -6.45 -13.39
C LYS A 167 10.76 -7.11 -13.12
N ALA A 168 11.23 -7.12 -11.87
CA ALA A 168 12.47 -7.83 -11.50
C ALA A 168 12.29 -9.35 -11.56
N VAL A 169 11.17 -9.86 -11.01
CA VAL A 169 10.85 -11.30 -11.07
C VAL A 169 10.65 -11.75 -12.53
N LEU A 170 9.93 -10.95 -13.33
CA LEU A 170 9.66 -11.20 -14.75
C LEU A 170 10.91 -11.07 -15.66
N ALA A 171 11.97 -10.41 -15.17
CA ALA A 171 13.25 -10.36 -15.89
C ALA A 171 14.03 -11.69 -15.83
N HIS A 172 13.64 -12.62 -14.94
CA HIS A 172 14.21 -13.97 -14.92
C HIS A 172 13.66 -14.80 -16.11
N PRO A 173 14.52 -15.42 -16.94
CA PRO A 173 14.11 -16.02 -18.21
C PRO A 173 13.12 -17.19 -18.10
N ASP A 174 13.08 -17.88 -16.95
CA ASP A 174 12.21 -19.04 -16.75
C ASP A 174 10.87 -18.66 -16.06
N VAL A 175 10.66 -17.39 -15.70
CA VAL A 175 9.38 -16.92 -15.16
C VAL A 175 8.44 -16.61 -16.31
N LEU A 176 7.30 -17.27 -16.33
CA LEU A 176 6.32 -17.14 -17.40
C LEU A 176 5.32 -16.03 -17.10
N ARG A 177 5.02 -15.22 -18.12
CA ARG A 177 3.95 -14.22 -18.09
C ARG A 177 2.61 -14.87 -18.39
N ARG A 178 1.97 -15.45 -17.38
CA ARG A 178 0.63 -16.02 -17.47
C ARG A 178 -0.32 -15.23 -16.60
N LEU A 179 -1.50 -14.91 -17.12
CA LEU A 179 -2.52 -14.16 -16.38
C LEU A 179 -3.14 -15.05 -15.29
N ASP A 180 -3.20 -14.57 -14.05
CA ASP A 180 -4.05 -15.14 -12.99
C ASP A 180 -5.47 -14.58 -13.15
N GLU A 181 -6.39 -15.39 -13.65
CA GLU A 181 -7.78 -14.98 -13.88
C GLU A 181 -8.52 -14.60 -12.60
N GLN A 182 -8.21 -15.23 -11.47
CA GLN A 182 -8.80 -14.85 -10.18
C GLN A 182 -8.29 -13.48 -9.73
N ALA A 183 -7.00 -13.22 -9.87
CA ALA A 183 -6.42 -11.91 -9.56
C ALA A 183 -7.00 -10.78 -10.43
N LEU A 184 -7.28 -11.07 -11.72
CA LEU A 184 -7.96 -10.12 -12.61
C LEU A 184 -9.37 -9.79 -12.12
N VAL A 185 -10.14 -10.82 -11.75
CA VAL A 185 -11.51 -10.63 -11.24
C VAL A 185 -11.51 -9.87 -9.92
N ASP A 186 -10.58 -10.19 -9.03
CA ASP A 186 -10.40 -9.47 -7.76
C ASP A 186 -10.01 -8.01 -7.99
N TYR A 187 -9.11 -7.74 -8.95
CA TYR A 187 -8.77 -6.38 -9.34
C TYR A 187 -9.99 -5.57 -9.81
N VAL A 188 -10.85 -6.14 -10.65
CA VAL A 188 -12.04 -5.44 -11.14
C VAL A 188 -12.96 -5.02 -9.98
N ALA A 189 -13.06 -5.85 -8.95
CA ALA A 189 -13.84 -5.56 -7.76
C ALA A 189 -13.15 -4.53 -6.83
N TRP A 190 -11.89 -4.77 -6.48
CA TRP A 190 -11.17 -4.02 -5.44
C TRP A 190 -10.42 -2.80 -5.98
N GLY A 191 -10.08 -2.78 -7.28
CA GLY A 191 -9.28 -1.72 -7.92
C GLY A 191 -7.78 -1.91 -7.80
N TYR A 192 -7.34 -2.98 -7.16
CA TYR A 192 -5.98 -3.47 -7.03
C TYR A 192 -6.00 -4.99 -6.92
N VAL A 193 -4.86 -5.66 -7.08
CA VAL A 193 -4.76 -7.11 -6.86
C VAL A 193 -4.49 -7.36 -5.38
N PRO A 194 -5.40 -8.02 -4.61
CA PRO A 194 -5.20 -8.29 -3.19
C PRO A 194 -4.05 -9.29 -2.92
N ASP A 195 -3.32 -9.08 -1.82
CA ASP A 195 -2.34 -10.05 -1.33
C ASP A 195 -3.02 -11.40 -1.00
N PRO A 196 -2.36 -12.54 -1.16
CA PRO A 196 -0.97 -12.71 -1.59
C PRO A 196 -0.79 -12.86 -3.11
N ARG A 197 -1.87 -12.76 -3.92
CA ARG A 197 -1.77 -12.93 -5.38
C ARG A 197 -1.04 -11.76 -6.03
N SER A 198 -0.47 -12.02 -7.20
CA SER A 198 -0.16 -11.00 -8.19
C SER A 198 -1.04 -11.23 -9.41
N ILE A 199 -0.99 -10.31 -10.35
CA ILE A 199 -1.71 -10.46 -11.63
C ILE A 199 -1.16 -11.60 -12.49
N TYR A 200 0.01 -12.13 -12.17
CA TYR A 200 0.65 -13.24 -12.88
C TYR A 200 0.56 -14.53 -12.09
N GLU A 201 0.15 -15.61 -12.75
CA GLU A 201 0.08 -16.97 -12.18
C GLU A 201 1.45 -17.44 -11.68
N GLY A 202 1.50 -17.95 -10.45
CA GLY A 202 2.72 -18.48 -9.83
C GLY A 202 3.69 -17.40 -9.30
N ILE A 203 3.34 -16.12 -9.36
CA ILE A 203 4.07 -15.04 -8.68
C ILE A 203 3.20 -14.53 -7.53
N PHE A 204 3.79 -14.45 -6.35
CA PHE A 204 3.09 -14.06 -5.12
C PHE A 204 3.74 -12.84 -4.48
N LYS A 205 2.94 -12.04 -3.80
CA LYS A 205 3.40 -11.03 -2.84
C LYS A 205 3.67 -11.71 -1.51
N LEU A 206 4.80 -11.44 -0.87
CA LEU A 206 4.95 -11.79 0.55
C LEU A 206 4.04 -10.87 1.36
N PRO A 207 3.05 -11.39 2.11
CA PRO A 207 2.10 -10.53 2.82
C PRO A 207 2.79 -9.65 3.88
N PRO A 208 2.19 -8.49 4.28
CA PRO A 208 2.66 -7.70 5.41
C PRO A 208 2.86 -8.54 6.67
N ALA A 209 3.88 -8.23 7.46
CA ALA A 209 4.22 -8.93 8.70
C ALA A 209 4.55 -10.43 8.52
N HIS A 210 5.01 -10.85 7.35
CA HIS A 210 5.41 -12.24 7.12
C HIS A 210 6.90 -12.37 6.85
N THR A 211 7.40 -13.54 7.22
CA THR A 211 8.71 -14.06 6.83
C THR A 211 8.53 -15.22 5.87
N LEU A 212 9.54 -15.45 5.02
CA LEU A 212 9.62 -16.60 4.15
C LEU A 212 11.01 -17.24 4.30
N VAL A 213 11.04 -18.54 4.52
CA VAL A 213 12.24 -19.37 4.50
C VAL A 213 12.18 -20.30 3.30
N PHE A 214 13.24 -20.27 2.48
CA PHE A 214 13.46 -21.26 1.44
C PHE A 214 14.68 -22.09 1.80
N GLU A 215 14.50 -23.38 2.03
CA GLU A 215 15.52 -24.33 2.46
C GLU A 215 15.24 -25.72 1.88
N ALA A 216 16.22 -26.38 1.33
CA ALA A 216 16.11 -27.72 0.74
C ALA A 216 14.94 -27.90 -0.26
N GLY A 217 14.59 -26.85 -1.00
CA GLY A 217 13.51 -26.86 -1.99
C GLY A 217 12.10 -26.63 -1.43
N HIS A 218 11.99 -26.34 -0.15
CA HIS A 218 10.73 -26.06 0.54
C HIS A 218 10.60 -24.59 0.90
N VAL A 219 9.40 -24.05 0.76
CA VAL A 219 9.03 -22.70 1.20
C VAL A 219 8.16 -22.80 2.44
N THR A 220 8.52 -22.05 3.47
CA THR A 220 7.71 -21.83 4.66
C THR A 220 7.43 -20.36 4.82
N VAL A 221 6.15 -19.96 4.90
CA VAL A 221 5.72 -18.57 5.11
C VAL A 221 5.05 -18.48 6.47
N GLU A 222 5.51 -17.56 7.31
CA GLU A 222 5.00 -17.40 8.69
C GLU A 222 4.70 -15.94 9.00
N LYS A 223 3.53 -15.69 9.63
CA LYS A 223 3.17 -14.38 10.17
C LYS A 223 3.89 -14.15 11.49
N TYR A 224 4.65 -13.04 11.62
CA TYR A 224 5.40 -12.73 12.85
C TYR A 224 4.76 -11.61 13.69
N TRP A 225 3.78 -10.88 13.16
CA TRP A 225 3.08 -9.81 13.87
C TRP A 225 1.67 -9.61 13.31
N ASP A 226 0.79 -9.08 14.17
CA ASP A 226 -0.53 -8.62 13.78
C ASP A 226 -0.98 -7.46 14.67
N VAL A 227 -1.84 -6.56 14.15
CA VAL A 227 -2.53 -5.57 14.97
C VAL A 227 -3.77 -6.21 15.58
N SER A 228 -4.01 -6.01 16.88
CA SER A 228 -5.16 -6.61 17.55
C SER A 228 -6.09 -5.56 18.16
N PHE A 229 -7.34 -5.57 17.72
CA PHE A 229 -8.45 -4.81 18.31
C PHE A 229 -9.20 -5.61 19.39
N ALA A 230 -8.82 -6.87 19.63
CA ALA A 230 -9.51 -7.78 20.54
C ALA A 230 -9.26 -7.51 22.01
N SER A 231 -8.20 -6.78 22.35
CA SER A 231 -7.78 -6.57 23.74
C SER A 231 -7.54 -5.09 24.01
N PRO A 232 -8.60 -4.28 24.11
CA PRO A 232 -8.44 -2.88 24.47
C PRO A 232 -7.85 -2.76 25.87
N ALA A 233 -6.81 -1.92 26.04
CA ALA A 233 -6.26 -1.52 27.32
C ALA A 233 -6.76 -0.11 27.64
N PRO A 234 -7.91 0.05 28.34
CA PRO A 234 -8.53 1.35 28.54
C PRO A 234 -7.66 2.25 29.41
N LEU A 235 -7.43 3.48 28.95
CA LEU A 235 -6.87 4.54 29.75
C LEU A 235 -7.96 5.23 30.55
N GLU A 236 -7.56 5.99 31.59
CA GLU A 236 -8.50 6.58 32.57
C GLU A 236 -9.52 7.53 31.92
N ASN A 237 -9.11 8.34 30.94
CA ASN A 237 -9.96 9.36 30.34
C ASN A 237 -9.45 9.81 28.95
N GLU A 238 -10.26 10.64 28.27
CA GLU A 238 -9.93 11.21 26.95
C GLU A 238 -8.56 11.93 26.94
N ARG A 239 -8.24 12.68 27.99
CA ARG A 239 -7.00 13.44 28.07
C ARG A 239 -5.78 12.48 28.07
N ALA A 240 -5.86 11.37 28.80
CA ALA A 240 -4.79 10.36 28.82
C ALA A 240 -4.56 9.75 27.44
N TYR A 241 -5.63 9.49 26.66
CA TYR A 241 -5.50 9.03 25.27
C TYR A 241 -4.86 10.08 24.37
N VAL A 242 -5.24 11.37 24.50
CA VAL A 242 -4.65 12.45 23.70
C VAL A 242 -3.18 12.64 24.01
N ASP A 243 -2.81 12.67 25.30
CA ASP A 243 -1.44 12.88 25.75
C ASP A 243 -0.55 11.70 25.29
N ARG A 244 -1.04 10.45 25.41
CA ARG A 244 -0.32 9.26 24.95
C ARG A 244 -0.18 9.21 23.42
N ALA A 245 -1.24 9.55 22.67
CA ALA A 245 -1.17 9.63 21.21
C ALA A 245 -0.13 10.66 20.75
N LEU A 246 -0.12 11.85 21.38
CA LEU A 246 0.85 12.90 21.07
C LEU A 246 2.30 12.45 21.33
N GLU A 247 2.55 11.79 22.46
CA GLU A 247 3.86 11.25 22.82
C GLU A 247 4.34 10.23 21.78
N LEU A 248 3.50 9.26 21.42
CA LEU A 248 3.85 8.21 20.45
C LEU A 248 4.06 8.74 19.05
N LEU A 249 3.25 9.72 18.62
CA LEU A 249 3.40 10.36 17.32
C LEU A 249 4.66 11.24 17.26
N ASP A 250 4.98 11.96 18.35
CA ASP A 250 6.22 12.74 18.44
C ASP A 250 7.45 11.83 18.32
N GLU A 251 7.47 10.72 19.07
CA GLU A 251 8.52 9.72 18.96
C GLU A 251 8.61 9.14 17.55
N ALA A 252 7.48 8.73 16.96
CA ALA A 252 7.42 8.14 15.62
C ALA A 252 7.93 9.09 14.53
N VAL A 253 7.64 10.39 14.66
CA VAL A 253 8.22 11.43 13.78
C VAL A 253 9.71 11.57 14.04
N ARG A 254 10.12 11.77 15.28
CA ARG A 254 11.51 12.03 15.67
C ARG A 254 12.48 10.95 15.18
N ILE A 255 12.15 9.67 15.35
CA ILE A 255 13.02 8.57 14.88
C ILE A 255 13.11 8.50 13.35
N ARG A 256 12.13 9.07 12.61
CA ARG A 256 12.12 9.12 11.15
C ARG A 256 12.81 10.34 10.55
N LEU A 257 13.31 11.25 11.37
CA LEU A 257 14.15 12.37 10.95
C LEU A 257 15.60 11.94 10.68
N MET A 258 15.98 10.72 11.04
CA MET A 258 17.30 10.18 10.78
C MET A 258 17.58 10.10 9.28
N SER A 259 18.53 10.89 8.78
CA SER A 259 18.91 10.96 7.38
C SER A 259 20.22 11.73 7.22
N GLU A 260 21.10 11.26 6.33
CA GLU A 260 22.30 11.99 5.90
C GLU A 260 22.05 12.83 4.64
N VAL A 261 20.83 12.73 4.07
CA VAL A 261 20.41 13.47 2.86
C VAL A 261 19.25 14.42 3.18
N PRO A 262 18.98 15.43 2.33
CA PRO A 262 17.87 16.36 2.56
C PRO A 262 16.52 15.67 2.73
N LEU A 263 15.76 16.13 3.73
CA LEU A 263 14.47 15.57 4.15
C LEU A 263 13.41 16.66 4.20
N GLY A 264 12.17 16.32 3.84
CA GLY A 264 10.99 17.19 3.89
C GLY A 264 9.70 16.43 4.20
N ALA A 265 8.56 17.04 3.90
CA ALA A 265 7.25 16.41 4.09
C ALA A 265 6.24 16.83 3.02
N PHE A 266 5.30 15.94 2.71
CA PHE A 266 4.09 16.30 1.97
C PHE A 266 3.12 17.04 2.89
N LEU A 267 2.53 18.12 2.38
CA LEU A 267 1.59 18.95 3.15
C LEU A 267 0.33 19.25 2.33
N SER A 268 -0.78 18.62 2.66
CA SER A 268 -2.10 18.89 2.07
C SER A 268 -2.94 19.88 2.91
N GLY A 269 -2.46 20.24 4.10
CA GLY A 269 -3.26 20.97 5.08
C GLY A 269 -4.36 20.14 5.73
N GLY A 270 -4.40 18.81 5.50
CA GLY A 270 -5.24 17.86 6.21
C GLY A 270 -4.70 17.56 7.61
N THR A 271 -5.53 17.04 8.51
CA THR A 271 -5.18 16.76 9.91
C THR A 271 -3.88 15.95 10.02
N ASP A 272 -3.74 14.88 9.24
CA ASP A 272 -2.62 13.94 9.33
C ASP A 272 -1.29 14.57 8.92
N SER A 273 -1.24 15.15 7.71
CA SER A 273 -0.04 15.83 7.22
C SER A 273 0.35 17.02 8.09
N SER A 274 -0.64 17.74 8.63
CA SER A 274 -0.40 18.89 9.52
C SER A 274 0.19 18.47 10.87
N ILE A 275 -0.26 17.35 11.45
CA ILE A 275 0.35 16.78 12.67
C ILE A 275 1.80 16.38 12.39
N VAL A 276 2.06 15.66 11.29
CA VAL A 276 3.42 15.24 10.93
C VAL A 276 4.33 16.45 10.77
N VAL A 277 3.91 17.48 10.00
CA VAL A 277 4.70 18.69 9.79
C VAL A 277 4.89 19.48 11.09
N GLY A 278 3.87 19.60 11.93
CA GLY A 278 3.95 20.26 13.23
C GLY A 278 4.96 19.59 14.18
N LEU A 279 4.94 18.24 14.22
CA LEU A 279 5.89 17.47 15.02
C LEU A 279 7.31 17.51 14.44
N MET A 280 7.45 17.54 13.10
CA MET A 280 8.75 17.77 12.47
C MET A 280 9.32 19.15 12.84
N ALA A 281 8.49 20.21 12.74
CA ALA A 281 8.92 21.57 13.09
C ALA A 281 9.34 21.69 14.56
N ARG A 282 8.66 20.96 15.46
CA ARG A 282 9.01 20.88 16.88
C ARG A 282 10.36 20.19 17.13
N ASN A 283 10.71 19.19 16.32
CA ASN A 283 11.91 18.36 16.45
C ASN A 283 13.07 18.81 15.53
N SER A 284 12.90 19.91 14.78
CA SER A 284 13.90 20.43 13.85
C SER A 284 14.43 21.80 14.30
N THR A 285 15.71 22.06 14.08
CA THR A 285 16.35 23.35 14.33
C THR A 285 16.32 24.27 13.09
N THR A 286 16.00 23.72 11.93
CA THR A 286 15.88 24.44 10.66
C THR A 286 14.46 24.36 10.14
N PRO A 287 14.00 25.32 9.30
CA PRO A 287 12.69 25.24 8.68
C PRO A 287 12.50 23.93 7.92
N VAL A 288 11.38 23.24 8.18
CA VAL A 288 11.02 22.02 7.48
C VAL A 288 10.64 22.35 6.04
N LYS A 289 11.21 21.63 5.07
CA LYS A 289 10.78 21.73 3.68
C LYS A 289 9.46 21.01 3.49
N THR A 290 8.45 21.70 2.97
CA THR A 290 7.11 21.12 2.74
C THR A 290 6.70 21.28 1.29
N PHE A 291 5.97 20.27 0.78
CA PHE A 291 5.61 20.19 -0.64
C PHE A 291 4.12 19.98 -0.80
N SER A 292 3.52 20.79 -1.67
CA SER A 292 2.12 20.70 -2.05
C SER A 292 1.95 20.84 -3.56
N ILE A 293 0.92 20.19 -4.08
CA ILE A 293 0.49 20.41 -5.47
C ILE A 293 -0.95 20.92 -5.48
N GLY A 294 -1.27 21.72 -6.47
CA GLY A 294 -2.62 22.18 -6.77
C GLY A 294 -2.98 21.90 -8.22
N PHE A 295 -4.27 21.98 -8.51
CA PHE A 295 -4.85 21.90 -9.84
C PHE A 295 -5.39 23.26 -10.26
N GLU A 296 -5.58 23.46 -11.56
CA GLU A 296 -6.25 24.68 -12.06
C GLU A 296 -7.71 24.72 -11.64
N GLU A 297 -8.34 23.53 -11.52
CA GLU A 297 -9.71 23.38 -11.05
C GLU A 297 -9.80 23.67 -9.53
N LYS A 298 -10.46 24.77 -9.18
CA LYS A 298 -10.57 25.26 -7.79
C LYS A 298 -11.18 24.22 -6.83
N GLU A 299 -12.08 23.37 -7.32
CA GLU A 299 -12.76 22.34 -6.54
C GLU A 299 -11.81 21.23 -6.05
N TYR A 300 -10.63 21.09 -6.68
CA TYR A 300 -9.61 20.10 -6.35
C TYR A 300 -8.33 20.72 -5.75
N ASN A 301 -8.37 22.03 -5.41
CA ASN A 301 -7.19 22.78 -4.96
C ASN A 301 -7.20 23.00 -3.45
N GLU A 302 -6.31 22.31 -2.73
CA GLU A 302 -6.13 22.42 -1.28
C GLU A 302 -5.00 23.38 -0.85
N LEU A 303 -4.35 24.09 -1.78
CA LEU A 303 -3.16 24.91 -1.50
C LEU A 303 -3.40 26.00 -0.44
N GLU A 304 -4.60 26.57 -0.35
CA GLU A 304 -4.92 27.55 0.67
C GLU A 304 -4.76 27.00 2.09
N TYR A 305 -5.21 25.77 2.32
CA TYR A 305 -5.07 25.11 3.62
C TYR A 305 -3.61 24.72 3.90
N ALA A 306 -2.90 24.24 2.88
CA ALA A 306 -1.48 23.92 3.02
C ALA A 306 -0.67 25.17 3.38
N ARG A 307 -0.92 26.33 2.73
CA ARG A 307 -0.29 27.61 3.06
C ARG A 307 -0.55 28.05 4.49
N ALA A 308 -1.77 27.92 4.98
CA ALA A 308 -2.11 28.30 6.36
C ALA A 308 -1.27 27.49 7.37
N VAL A 309 -1.15 26.18 7.17
CA VAL A 309 -0.34 25.29 8.02
C VAL A 309 1.15 25.60 7.87
N ALA A 310 1.63 25.79 6.64
CA ALA A 310 3.02 26.14 6.36
C ALA A 310 3.42 27.46 7.04
N HIS A 311 2.56 28.47 6.98
CA HIS A 311 2.75 29.75 7.67
C HIS A 311 2.78 29.59 9.20
N HIS A 312 1.85 28.82 9.75
CA HIS A 312 1.76 28.58 11.19
C HIS A 312 3.06 27.93 11.75
N PHE A 313 3.57 26.90 11.08
CA PHE A 313 4.79 26.20 11.48
C PHE A 313 6.07 26.78 10.89
N LYS A 314 5.98 27.88 10.13
CA LYS A 314 7.12 28.58 9.51
C LYS A 314 7.99 27.65 8.65
N THR A 315 7.36 26.82 7.82
CA THR A 315 8.07 25.89 6.94
C THR A 315 8.61 26.59 5.69
N GLU A 316 9.63 26.00 5.05
CA GLU A 316 10.06 26.35 3.70
C GLU A 316 9.11 25.63 2.73
N HIS A 317 8.06 26.32 2.31
CA HIS A 317 6.95 25.72 1.58
C HIS A 317 7.09 25.89 0.07
N HIS A 318 7.02 24.75 -0.65
CA HIS A 318 7.08 24.66 -2.10
C HIS A 318 5.75 24.21 -2.66
N GLU A 319 5.22 24.97 -3.62
CA GLU A 319 3.94 24.68 -4.29
C GLU A 319 4.15 24.54 -5.80
N GLU A 320 3.45 23.59 -6.41
CA GLU A 320 3.41 23.42 -7.86
C GLU A 320 1.96 23.24 -8.33
N ILE A 321 1.50 24.12 -9.25
CA ILE A 321 0.22 23.91 -9.95
C ILE A 321 0.50 22.98 -11.10
N ILE A 322 -0.11 21.80 -11.09
CA ILE A 322 0.14 20.77 -12.07
C ILE A 322 -0.94 20.77 -13.17
N ARG A 323 -0.47 20.46 -14.38
CA ARG A 323 -1.29 20.12 -15.54
C ARG A 323 -0.89 18.72 -15.96
N PRO A 324 -1.64 17.69 -15.51
CA PRO A 324 -1.29 16.32 -15.84
C PRO A 324 -1.29 16.11 -17.36
N ASP A 325 -0.16 15.66 -17.90
CA ASP A 325 -0.11 15.12 -19.25
C ASP A 325 -0.59 13.69 -19.22
N VAL A 326 -1.92 13.54 -19.21
CA VAL A 326 -2.56 12.24 -18.97
C VAL A 326 -2.26 11.24 -20.09
N GLU A 327 -1.93 11.73 -21.29
CA GLU A 327 -1.60 10.87 -22.43
C GLU A 327 -0.24 10.20 -22.31
N HIS A 328 0.73 10.88 -21.75
CA HIS A 328 2.07 10.35 -21.53
C HIS A 328 2.27 9.78 -20.14
N ASP A 329 1.76 10.47 -19.11
CA ASP A 329 2.04 10.10 -17.71
C ASP A 329 1.25 8.87 -17.27
N VAL A 330 0.00 8.67 -17.74
CA VAL A 330 -0.79 7.50 -17.33
C VAL A 330 -0.21 6.18 -17.85
N PRO A 331 0.15 6.02 -19.13
CA PRO A 331 0.86 4.82 -19.59
C PRO A 331 2.19 4.57 -18.85
N ALA A 332 2.98 5.62 -18.59
CA ALA A 332 4.22 5.51 -17.84
C ALA A 332 3.99 5.03 -16.38
N LEU A 333 2.95 5.54 -15.72
CA LEU A 333 2.53 5.10 -14.39
C LEU A 333 2.04 3.65 -14.42
N VAL A 334 1.22 3.27 -15.39
CA VAL A 334 0.75 1.88 -15.56
C VAL A 334 1.93 0.93 -15.65
N LYS A 335 2.92 1.25 -16.49
CA LYS A 335 4.15 0.47 -16.63
C LYS A 335 4.97 0.44 -15.33
N GLN A 336 4.97 1.53 -14.56
CA GLN A 336 5.67 1.60 -13.27
C GLN A 336 5.04 0.72 -12.20
N PHE A 337 3.71 0.62 -12.20
CA PHE A 337 2.99 -0.17 -11.20
C PHE A 337 3.09 -1.69 -11.42
N ASP A 338 3.44 -2.16 -12.64
CA ASP A 338 3.59 -3.56 -13.03
C ASP A 338 2.30 -4.40 -13.00
N GLU A 339 1.34 -4.03 -12.18
CA GLU A 339 0.01 -4.64 -12.04
C GLU A 339 -1.08 -3.62 -12.40
N PRO A 340 -2.27 -4.06 -12.82
CA PRO A 340 -3.39 -3.14 -13.00
C PRO A 340 -3.73 -2.49 -11.65
N PHE A 341 -3.84 -1.16 -11.65
CA PHE A 341 -4.08 -0.36 -10.46
C PHE A 341 -5.03 0.79 -10.78
N ALA A 342 -6.10 0.94 -10.00
CA ALA A 342 -7.21 1.84 -10.35
C ALA A 342 -7.44 2.99 -9.37
N ASP A 343 -6.55 3.24 -8.41
CA ASP A 343 -6.62 4.47 -7.63
C ASP A 343 -6.05 5.65 -8.44
N SER A 344 -6.95 6.54 -8.87
CA SER A 344 -6.59 7.70 -9.68
C SER A 344 -5.66 8.69 -8.95
N SER A 345 -5.58 8.61 -7.61
CA SER A 345 -4.67 9.44 -6.84
C SER A 345 -3.18 9.05 -7.00
N MET A 346 -2.88 7.98 -7.75
CA MET A 346 -1.50 7.70 -8.18
C MET A 346 -0.91 8.85 -8.99
N ILE A 347 -1.73 9.56 -9.78
CA ILE A 347 -1.29 10.69 -10.59
C ILE A 347 -0.82 11.87 -9.71
N PRO A 348 -1.64 12.45 -8.82
CA PRO A 348 -1.16 13.50 -7.93
C PRO A 348 -0.04 13.04 -6.99
N THR A 349 -0.01 11.78 -6.57
CA THR A 349 1.10 11.24 -5.75
C THR A 349 2.42 11.25 -6.52
N TYR A 350 2.41 10.89 -7.80
CA TYR A 350 3.58 11.00 -8.67
C TYR A 350 4.05 12.45 -8.82
N TYR A 351 3.13 13.38 -9.08
CA TYR A 351 3.50 14.79 -9.28
C TYR A 351 4.06 15.44 -8.02
N VAL A 352 3.46 15.23 -6.85
CA VAL A 352 4.01 15.77 -5.59
C VAL A 352 5.36 15.15 -5.27
N SER A 353 5.55 13.87 -5.57
CA SER A 353 6.84 13.17 -5.39
C SER A 353 7.90 13.75 -6.34
N ARG A 354 7.56 13.99 -7.61
CA ARG A 354 8.44 14.61 -8.60
C ARG A 354 8.83 16.04 -8.20
N SER A 355 7.88 16.81 -7.67
CA SER A 355 8.13 18.14 -7.15
C SER A 355 9.07 18.13 -5.95
N ALA A 356 8.80 17.26 -4.98
CA ALA A 356 9.64 17.11 -3.78
C ALA A 356 11.05 16.63 -4.09
N ARG A 357 11.21 15.71 -5.06
CA ARG A 357 12.52 15.15 -5.44
C ARG A 357 13.51 16.18 -5.97
N LYS A 358 13.03 17.32 -6.48
CA LYS A 358 13.88 18.46 -6.88
C LYS A 358 14.66 19.05 -5.69
N HIS A 359 14.21 18.84 -4.45
CA HIS A 359 14.71 19.49 -3.24
C HIS A 359 15.16 18.51 -2.15
N VAL A 360 14.59 17.31 -2.11
CA VAL A 360 14.83 16.32 -1.05
C VAL A 360 14.89 14.90 -1.62
N THR A 361 15.52 14.00 -0.88
CA THR A 361 15.56 12.56 -1.20
C THR A 361 14.59 11.76 -0.33
N VAL A 362 14.18 12.32 0.82
CA VAL A 362 13.25 11.71 1.77
C VAL A 362 12.08 12.67 2.04
N ALA A 363 10.86 12.16 2.06
CA ALA A 363 9.67 12.92 2.46
C ALA A 363 8.84 12.14 3.49
N LEU A 364 8.39 12.83 4.56
CA LEU A 364 7.42 12.28 5.48
C LEU A 364 6.00 12.53 4.94
N SER A 365 5.10 11.57 5.20
CA SER A 365 3.70 11.63 4.77
C SER A 365 2.74 11.37 5.93
N GLY A 366 1.48 11.74 5.75
CA GLY A 366 0.40 11.51 6.70
C GLY A 366 -0.35 10.18 6.51
N ASP A 367 0.18 9.25 5.71
CA ASP A 367 -0.49 7.99 5.42
C ASP A 367 -0.73 7.15 6.68
N GLY A 368 -1.86 6.43 6.72
CA GLY A 368 -2.28 5.59 7.83
C GLY A 368 -3.19 6.28 8.86
N GLY A 369 -3.33 7.59 8.80
CA GLY A 369 -4.20 8.33 9.73
C GLY A 369 -5.69 8.00 9.57
N ASP A 370 -6.13 7.74 8.36
CA ASP A 370 -7.51 7.34 8.07
C ASP A 370 -7.81 5.92 8.57
N GLU A 371 -6.93 4.97 8.32
CA GLU A 371 -7.10 3.57 8.67
C GLU A 371 -7.02 3.33 10.17
N LEU A 372 -6.04 3.92 10.83
CA LEU A 372 -5.80 3.68 12.25
C LEU A 372 -6.74 4.47 13.17
N PHE A 373 -7.11 5.70 12.79
CA PHE A 373 -7.89 6.60 13.63
C PHE A 373 -9.33 6.83 13.14
N GLY A 374 -9.82 6.03 12.21
CA GLY A 374 -11.20 6.07 11.74
C GLY A 374 -11.55 7.32 10.92
N GLY A 375 -10.78 7.59 9.85
CA GLY A 375 -10.92 8.81 9.06
C GLY A 375 -11.86 8.73 7.87
N TYR A 376 -12.23 7.54 7.41
CA TYR A 376 -13.06 7.38 6.24
C TYR A 376 -14.54 7.53 6.56
N MET A 377 -15.28 8.30 5.74
CA MET A 377 -16.74 8.42 5.87
C MET A 377 -17.46 7.09 5.68
N ARG A 378 -16.85 6.12 4.94
CA ARG A 378 -17.41 4.78 4.77
C ARG A 378 -17.48 3.94 6.06
N TYR A 379 -16.76 4.34 7.12
CA TYR A 379 -16.88 3.72 8.44
C TYR A 379 -18.18 4.08 9.13
N ILE A 380 -18.82 5.21 8.74
CA ILE A 380 -20.09 5.66 9.29
C ILE A 380 -21.23 5.12 8.44
N ASP A 381 -22.09 4.32 9.05
CA ASP A 381 -23.23 3.79 8.33
C ASP A 381 -24.23 4.91 7.97
N PRO A 382 -24.77 4.92 6.74
CA PRO A 382 -25.81 5.87 6.34
C PRO A 382 -27.03 5.82 7.27
N ALA A 383 -27.74 6.93 7.43
CA ALA A 383 -28.88 7.03 8.35
C ALA A 383 -30.00 6.02 8.04
N ASN A 384 -30.25 5.72 6.77
CA ASN A 384 -31.20 4.72 6.32
C ASN A 384 -30.78 3.30 6.70
N VAL A 385 -29.47 2.99 6.66
CA VAL A 385 -28.91 1.70 7.10
C VAL A 385 -29.08 1.57 8.59
N ARG A 386 -28.65 2.56 9.38
CA ARG A 386 -28.80 2.57 10.85
C ARG A 386 -30.25 2.43 11.30
N ALA A 387 -31.20 2.98 10.53
CA ALA A 387 -32.63 2.89 10.87
C ALA A 387 -33.16 1.44 10.78
N VAL A 388 -32.62 0.64 9.86
CA VAL A 388 -33.08 -0.74 9.63
C VAL A 388 -32.20 -1.82 10.29
N GLU A 389 -31.04 -1.46 10.84
CA GLU A 389 -30.14 -2.40 11.52
C GLU A 389 -30.75 -3.07 12.76
N LYS A 390 -31.74 -2.44 13.39
CA LYS A 390 -32.52 -3.01 14.50
C LYS A 390 -33.38 -4.22 14.09
N ILE A 391 -33.62 -4.36 12.77
CA ILE A 391 -34.36 -5.49 12.20
C ILE A 391 -33.34 -6.61 11.86
N PRO A 392 -33.51 -7.84 12.34
CA PRO A 392 -32.63 -8.95 11.97
C PRO A 392 -32.44 -9.06 10.45
N ALA A 393 -31.19 -9.30 10.00
CA ALA A 393 -30.86 -9.33 8.58
C ALA A 393 -31.73 -10.34 7.79
N SER A 394 -32.06 -11.49 8.38
CA SER A 394 -32.94 -12.50 7.78
C SER A 394 -34.34 -11.94 7.45
N ILE A 395 -34.95 -11.20 8.38
CA ILE A 395 -36.28 -10.60 8.18
C ILE A 395 -36.19 -9.46 7.16
N ARG A 396 -35.17 -8.62 7.28
CA ARG A 396 -34.91 -7.51 6.38
C ARG A 396 -34.70 -7.99 4.94
N ASN A 397 -33.86 -9.02 4.76
CA ASN A 397 -33.61 -9.60 3.45
C ASN A 397 -34.88 -10.24 2.87
N ALA A 398 -35.67 -10.96 3.66
CA ALA A 398 -36.93 -11.55 3.20
C ALA A 398 -37.93 -10.49 2.68
N LEU A 399 -37.94 -9.30 3.29
CA LEU A 399 -38.84 -8.21 2.89
C LEU A 399 -38.30 -7.37 1.74
N LEU A 400 -37.02 -7.02 1.75
CA LEU A 400 -36.45 -6.04 0.82
C LEU A 400 -35.79 -6.69 -0.42
N ALA A 401 -35.29 -7.92 -0.33
CA ALA A 401 -34.64 -8.56 -1.47
C ALA A 401 -35.56 -8.76 -2.69
N PRO A 402 -36.84 -9.21 -2.52
CA PRO A 402 -37.75 -9.29 -3.66
C PRO A 402 -37.97 -7.94 -4.34
N MET A 403 -38.09 -6.87 -3.56
CA MET A 403 -38.25 -5.51 -4.09
C MET A 403 -37.00 -5.08 -4.88
N ALA A 404 -35.80 -5.37 -4.36
CA ALA A 404 -34.54 -5.06 -5.04
C ALA A 404 -34.35 -5.83 -6.35
N HIS A 405 -34.88 -7.07 -6.44
CA HIS A 405 -34.85 -7.88 -7.65
C HIS A 405 -35.90 -7.46 -8.70
N MET A 406 -37.04 -6.91 -8.26
CA MET A 406 -38.09 -6.44 -9.17
C MET A 406 -37.78 -5.10 -9.84
N LEU A 407 -36.93 -4.30 -9.23
CA LEU A 407 -36.55 -3.00 -9.79
C LEU A 407 -35.50 -3.17 -10.89
N PRO A 408 -35.66 -2.50 -12.05
CA PRO A 408 -34.65 -2.53 -13.11
C PRO A 408 -33.35 -1.90 -12.59
N GLU A 409 -32.22 -2.42 -13.05
CA GLU A 409 -30.90 -1.85 -12.74
C GLU A 409 -30.85 -0.38 -13.19
N GLY A 410 -30.34 0.49 -12.31
CA GLY A 410 -30.34 1.94 -12.52
C GLY A 410 -31.63 2.67 -12.09
N ALA A 411 -32.62 1.95 -11.54
CA ALA A 411 -33.79 2.59 -10.94
C ALA A 411 -33.38 3.51 -9.76
N ARG A 412 -34.02 4.67 -9.68
CA ARG A 412 -33.74 5.67 -8.63
C ARG A 412 -33.98 5.04 -7.25
N GLY A 413 -32.94 4.97 -6.41
CA GLY A 413 -33.01 4.42 -5.06
C GLY A 413 -32.71 2.93 -4.91
N ILE A 414 -32.45 2.18 -6.00
CA ILE A 414 -32.09 0.77 -5.93
C ILE A 414 -30.79 0.55 -5.13
N ASP A 415 -29.82 1.42 -5.28
CA ASP A 415 -28.55 1.34 -4.55
C ASP A 415 -28.79 1.53 -3.03
N ARG A 416 -29.68 2.46 -2.64
CA ARG A 416 -30.08 2.64 -1.23
C ARG A 416 -30.81 1.42 -0.68
N LEU A 417 -31.62 0.77 -1.49
CA LEU A 417 -32.34 -0.44 -1.10
C LEU A 417 -31.35 -1.61 -0.93
N ARG A 418 -30.41 -1.74 -1.85
CA ARG A 418 -29.32 -2.73 -1.79
C ARG A 418 -28.40 -2.50 -0.58
N ASP A 419 -28.11 -1.25 -0.24
CA ASP A 419 -27.34 -0.90 0.96
C ASP A 419 -28.02 -1.33 2.26
N MET A 420 -29.33 -1.52 2.26
CA MET A 420 -30.07 -2.03 3.42
C MET A 420 -30.06 -3.55 3.52
N LEU A 421 -29.64 -4.28 2.49
CA LEU A 421 -29.59 -5.74 2.47
C LEU A 421 -28.28 -6.26 3.05
N GLY A 422 -28.33 -7.49 3.59
CA GLY A 422 -27.17 -8.16 4.13
C GLY A 422 -26.80 -7.75 5.55
N THR A 423 -25.68 -8.25 6.01
CA THR A 423 -25.06 -7.88 7.30
C THR A 423 -24.29 -6.57 7.18
N ALA A 424 -23.88 -5.99 8.31
CA ALA A 424 -23.06 -4.77 8.33
C ALA A 424 -21.73 -4.96 7.61
N ASP A 425 -21.15 -6.16 7.69
CA ASP A 425 -19.89 -6.50 7.06
C ASP A 425 -20.03 -6.66 5.54
N GLU A 426 -21.09 -7.35 5.06
CA GLU A 426 -21.40 -7.45 3.63
C GLU A 426 -21.70 -6.07 3.01
N GLN A 427 -22.38 -5.20 3.74
CA GLN A 427 -22.62 -3.82 3.30
C GLN A 427 -21.32 -3.02 3.20
N TYR A 428 -20.38 -3.25 4.12
CA TYR A 428 -19.06 -2.60 4.09
C TYR A 428 -18.22 -3.08 2.91
N VAL A 429 -18.11 -4.38 2.69
CA VAL A 429 -17.42 -4.97 1.52
C VAL A 429 -18.00 -4.41 0.23
N ARG A 430 -19.31 -4.27 0.14
CA ARG A 430 -19.99 -3.69 -1.03
C ARG A 430 -19.56 -2.24 -1.31
N ARG A 431 -19.35 -1.45 -0.25
CA ARG A 431 -18.83 -0.06 -0.37
C ARG A 431 -17.35 -0.01 -0.76
N MET A 432 -16.58 -1.04 -0.37
CA MET A 432 -15.17 -1.16 -0.74
C MET A 432 -14.98 -1.61 -2.19
N THR A 433 -15.85 -2.47 -2.71
CA THR A 433 -15.74 -3.13 -4.01
C THR A 433 -16.43 -2.39 -5.15
N ARG A 434 -16.43 -1.06 -5.14
CA ARG A 434 -16.91 -0.20 -6.24
C ARG A 434 -18.35 -0.51 -6.73
N GLY A 435 -19.18 -1.09 -5.86
CA GLY A 435 -20.58 -1.41 -6.15
C GLY A 435 -20.81 -2.67 -6.99
N PHE A 436 -19.80 -3.49 -7.20
CA PHE A 436 -19.88 -4.69 -8.04
C PHE A 436 -20.56 -5.91 -7.39
N THR A 437 -20.80 -5.94 -6.10
CA THR A 437 -21.20 -7.16 -5.36
C THR A 437 -22.45 -7.88 -5.86
N SER A 438 -23.45 -7.19 -6.40
CA SER A 438 -24.66 -7.86 -6.94
C SER A 438 -24.60 -8.09 -8.45
N THR A 439 -23.67 -7.44 -9.14
CA THR A 439 -23.58 -7.43 -10.61
C THR A 439 -22.23 -7.95 -11.11
N HIS A 440 -21.33 -8.33 -10.21
CA HIS A 440 -19.95 -8.69 -10.56
C HIS A 440 -19.89 -9.86 -11.55
N ALA A 441 -20.69 -10.92 -11.31
CA ALA A 441 -20.83 -12.03 -12.25
C ALA A 441 -21.39 -11.60 -13.63
N MET A 442 -22.12 -10.48 -13.71
CA MET A 442 -22.68 -9.97 -14.97
C MET A 442 -21.67 -9.21 -15.82
N VAL A 443 -20.54 -8.82 -15.24
CA VAL A 443 -19.45 -8.10 -15.94
C VAL A 443 -18.70 -9.06 -16.87
N PHE A 444 -18.44 -10.27 -16.37
CA PHE A 444 -17.62 -11.27 -17.03
C PHE A 444 -18.42 -12.16 -17.98
N THR A 445 -17.75 -12.71 -18.98
CA THR A 445 -18.32 -13.76 -19.83
C THR A 445 -18.59 -15.02 -19.02
N ASP A 446 -19.50 -15.90 -19.50
CA ASP A 446 -19.84 -17.15 -18.82
C ASP A 446 -18.62 -18.05 -18.64
N ASP A 447 -17.71 -18.01 -19.59
CA ASP A 447 -16.49 -18.83 -19.56
C ASP A 447 -15.54 -18.40 -18.44
N VAL A 448 -15.34 -17.11 -18.22
CA VAL A 448 -14.56 -16.59 -17.10
C VAL A 448 -15.28 -16.88 -15.78
N ALA A 449 -16.57 -16.52 -15.68
CA ALA A 449 -17.34 -16.67 -14.46
C ALA A 449 -17.45 -18.12 -13.94
N LYS A 450 -17.29 -19.13 -14.81
CA LYS A 450 -17.27 -20.55 -14.42
C LYS A 450 -15.93 -21.01 -13.83
N ARG A 451 -14.82 -20.34 -14.16
CA ARG A 451 -13.47 -20.74 -13.75
C ARG A 451 -12.99 -20.09 -12.46
N VAL A 452 -13.62 -18.98 -12.05
CA VAL A 452 -13.17 -18.15 -10.92
C VAL A 452 -14.31 -17.87 -9.95
N ASN A 453 -13.95 -17.49 -8.71
CA ASN A 453 -14.91 -16.96 -7.77
C ASN A 453 -15.19 -15.48 -8.08
N THR A 454 -16.42 -15.14 -8.43
CA THR A 454 -16.84 -13.77 -8.74
C THR A 454 -17.39 -13.02 -7.52
N ASP A 455 -17.47 -13.64 -6.36
CA ASP A 455 -17.88 -12.97 -5.11
C ASP A 455 -16.65 -12.32 -4.45
N PRO A 456 -16.56 -10.98 -4.41
CA PRO A 456 -15.40 -10.30 -3.83
C PRO A 456 -15.28 -10.47 -2.30
N SER A 457 -16.31 -11.00 -1.63
CA SER A 457 -16.29 -11.22 -0.17
C SER A 457 -15.23 -12.23 0.25
N HIS A 458 -14.85 -13.16 -0.64
CA HIS A 458 -13.81 -14.15 -0.33
C HIS A 458 -12.45 -13.54 0.07
N VAL A 459 -12.16 -12.33 -0.39
CA VAL A 459 -10.97 -11.56 0.01
C VAL A 459 -11.12 -10.98 1.42
N ALA A 460 -12.32 -10.55 1.79
CA ALA A 460 -12.60 -9.87 3.06
C ALA A 460 -12.88 -10.83 4.22
N ASP A 461 -13.52 -11.97 3.95
CA ASP A 461 -14.03 -12.91 4.97
C ASP A 461 -12.97 -13.40 5.97
N PRO A 462 -11.72 -13.73 5.55
CA PRO A 462 -10.68 -14.15 6.49
C PRO A 462 -10.35 -13.07 7.53
N PHE A 463 -10.41 -11.79 7.14
CA PHE A 463 -10.10 -10.67 8.02
C PHE A 463 -11.30 -10.29 8.90
N LEU A 464 -12.51 -10.29 8.37
CA LEU A 464 -13.72 -9.97 9.12
C LEU A 464 -14.05 -11.02 10.19
N SER A 465 -13.65 -12.27 9.98
CA SER A 465 -13.82 -13.38 10.92
C SER A 465 -12.65 -13.57 11.88
N ALA A 466 -11.56 -12.82 11.71
CA ALA A 466 -10.38 -12.95 12.56
C ALA A 466 -10.68 -12.48 14.00
N ARG A 467 -10.09 -13.17 14.98
CA ARG A 467 -10.22 -12.80 16.41
C ARG A 467 -9.64 -11.42 16.69
N GLU A 468 -8.54 -11.10 16.05
CA GLU A 468 -7.80 -9.86 16.17
C GLU A 468 -8.59 -8.65 15.69
N ALA A 469 -9.59 -8.84 14.84
CA ALA A 469 -10.48 -7.78 14.33
C ALA A 469 -11.35 -7.13 15.42
N GLY A 470 -11.48 -7.78 16.58
CA GLY A 470 -12.33 -7.30 17.68
C GLY A 470 -13.82 -7.58 17.48
N SER A 471 -14.64 -7.12 18.41
CA SER A 471 -16.09 -7.43 18.44
C SER A 471 -16.97 -6.31 17.86
N ASP A 472 -16.49 -5.07 17.83
CA ASP A 472 -17.28 -3.95 17.31
C ASP A 472 -17.10 -3.76 15.79
N THR A 473 -18.11 -3.23 15.15
CA THR A 473 -18.18 -3.07 13.69
C THR A 473 -17.08 -2.14 13.15
N LEU A 474 -16.73 -1.07 13.87
CA LEU A 474 -15.68 -0.15 13.43
C LEU A 474 -14.31 -0.83 13.44
N SER A 475 -13.99 -1.55 14.50
CA SER A 475 -12.74 -2.29 14.63
C SER A 475 -12.58 -3.34 13.53
N ARG A 476 -13.63 -4.12 13.24
CA ARG A 476 -13.59 -5.10 12.12
C ARG A 476 -13.33 -4.44 10.76
N ARG A 477 -13.97 -3.30 10.50
CA ARG A 477 -13.76 -2.53 9.26
C ARG A 477 -12.35 -1.97 9.15
N GLN A 478 -11.80 -1.43 10.23
CA GLN A 478 -10.43 -0.94 10.25
C GLN A 478 -9.41 -2.07 10.10
N TYR A 479 -9.66 -3.21 10.74
CA TYR A 479 -8.82 -4.40 10.60
C TYR A 479 -8.80 -4.89 9.15
N LEU A 480 -9.97 -4.98 8.49
CA LEU A 480 -10.06 -5.30 7.07
C LEU A 480 -9.27 -4.31 6.21
N ASP A 481 -9.45 -3.00 6.44
CA ASP A 481 -8.77 -1.97 5.67
C ASP A 481 -7.25 -2.02 5.84
N ILE A 482 -6.76 -2.27 7.04
CA ILE A 482 -5.32 -2.39 7.32
C ILE A 482 -4.70 -3.56 6.53
N HIS A 483 -5.41 -4.70 6.44
CA HIS A 483 -4.89 -5.90 5.80
C HIS A 483 -5.14 -5.97 4.29
N THR A 484 -6.03 -5.14 3.75
CA THR A 484 -6.37 -5.15 2.32
C THR A 484 -6.08 -3.81 1.66
N TYR A 485 -6.87 -2.78 1.97
CA TYR A 485 -6.82 -1.47 1.32
C TYR A 485 -5.51 -0.71 1.61
N LEU A 486 -5.05 -0.71 2.88
CA LEU A 486 -3.82 -0.03 3.25
C LEU A 486 -2.61 -0.60 2.49
N ALA A 487 -2.43 -1.91 2.51
CA ALA A 487 -1.28 -2.55 1.87
C ALA A 487 -1.43 -2.61 0.34
N GLY A 488 -2.63 -2.98 -0.16
CA GLY A 488 -2.89 -3.21 -1.58
C GLY A 488 -3.07 -1.93 -2.39
N ASP A 489 -3.63 -0.87 -1.79
CA ASP A 489 -3.89 0.40 -2.47
C ASP A 489 -2.95 1.51 -1.96
N ILE A 490 -3.12 1.97 -0.72
CA ILE A 490 -2.46 3.20 -0.23
C ILE A 490 -0.94 3.09 -0.25
N LEU A 491 -0.37 2.04 0.35
CA LEU A 491 1.08 1.88 0.44
C LEU A 491 1.71 1.49 -0.89
N THR A 492 1.01 0.70 -1.71
CA THR A 492 1.43 0.37 -3.06
C THR A 492 1.51 1.65 -3.92
N LYS A 493 0.48 2.49 -3.88
CA LYS A 493 0.46 3.78 -4.58
C LYS A 493 1.62 4.67 -4.17
N VAL A 494 1.79 4.89 -2.87
CA VAL A 494 2.84 5.78 -2.36
C VAL A 494 4.21 5.26 -2.75
N ASP A 495 4.50 3.97 -2.55
CA ASP A 495 5.81 3.40 -2.89
C ASP A 495 6.08 3.46 -4.41
N ARG A 496 5.14 3.02 -5.25
CA ARG A 496 5.34 2.96 -6.71
C ARG A 496 5.51 4.35 -7.33
N ALA A 497 4.62 5.30 -6.97
CA ALA A 497 4.65 6.64 -7.53
C ALA A 497 5.87 7.44 -7.05
N SER A 498 6.26 7.33 -5.79
CA SER A 498 7.43 8.04 -5.26
C SER A 498 8.74 7.43 -5.76
N MET A 499 8.82 6.10 -5.84
CA MET A 499 10.03 5.43 -6.33
C MET A 499 10.25 5.57 -7.83
N MET A 500 9.23 5.86 -8.61
CA MET A 500 9.41 6.24 -10.02
C MET A 500 10.37 7.44 -10.20
N VAL A 501 10.48 8.28 -9.18
CA VAL A 501 11.38 9.44 -9.14
C VAL A 501 12.48 9.31 -8.07
N SER A 502 12.72 8.13 -7.53
CA SER A 502 13.73 7.85 -6.50
C SER A 502 13.56 8.73 -5.24
N LEU A 503 12.32 8.90 -4.77
CA LEU A 503 11.98 9.61 -3.53
C LEU A 503 11.54 8.60 -2.47
N GLU A 504 12.20 8.59 -1.30
CA GLU A 504 11.77 7.78 -0.17
C GLU A 504 10.62 8.45 0.59
N CYS A 505 9.49 7.74 0.72
CA CYS A 505 8.39 8.15 1.59
C CYS A 505 8.41 7.40 2.93
N ARG A 506 8.23 8.15 4.03
CA ARG A 506 8.14 7.66 5.41
C ARG A 506 6.80 8.04 6.02
N ALA A 507 6.07 7.07 6.59
CA ALA A 507 4.76 7.26 7.21
C ALA A 507 4.84 7.08 8.73
N PRO A 508 5.00 8.17 9.53
CA PRO A 508 5.10 8.07 10.99
C PRO A 508 3.86 7.50 11.66
N LEU A 509 2.66 7.83 11.17
CA LEU A 509 1.41 7.31 11.73
C LEU A 509 1.31 5.78 11.62
N LEU A 510 1.98 5.17 10.63
CA LEU A 510 2.06 3.72 10.46
C LEU A 510 3.21 3.07 11.25
N ASP A 511 3.75 3.73 12.26
CA ASP A 511 4.62 3.05 13.23
C ASP A 511 3.82 1.96 13.95
N HIS A 512 4.39 0.75 14.11
CA HIS A 512 3.64 -0.34 14.70
C HIS A 512 3.24 -0.07 16.16
N VAL A 513 4.05 0.69 16.92
CA VAL A 513 3.71 1.09 18.30
C VAL A 513 2.51 2.06 18.29
N VAL A 514 2.44 2.95 17.30
CA VAL A 514 1.27 3.82 17.10
C VAL A 514 0.05 2.99 16.71
N ALA A 515 0.21 2.01 15.82
CA ALA A 515 -0.89 1.14 15.37
C ALA A 515 -1.43 0.25 16.50
N GLU A 516 -0.55 -0.33 17.31
CA GLU A 516 -0.93 -1.11 18.50
C GLU A 516 -1.70 -0.24 19.49
N PHE A 517 -1.25 0.98 19.73
CA PHE A 517 -1.98 1.94 20.57
C PHE A 517 -3.33 2.32 19.94
N ALA A 518 -3.37 2.64 18.64
CA ALA A 518 -4.59 3.02 17.94
C ALA A 518 -5.67 1.94 18.03
N ALA A 519 -5.28 0.66 18.00
CA ALA A 519 -6.19 -0.47 18.17
C ALA A 519 -6.81 -0.55 19.59
N THR A 520 -6.19 0.07 20.62
CA THR A 520 -6.75 0.14 21.98
C THR A 520 -7.75 1.28 22.18
N ILE A 521 -7.84 2.21 21.25
CA ILE A 521 -8.72 3.39 21.37
C ILE A 521 -10.19 2.96 21.24
N PRO A 522 -11.08 3.34 22.18
CA PRO A 522 -12.51 3.06 22.09
C PRO A 522 -13.12 3.60 20.77
N PRO A 523 -14.10 2.89 20.18
CA PRO A 523 -14.73 3.31 18.92
C PRO A 523 -15.27 4.74 18.93
N GLU A 524 -15.87 5.17 20.04
CA GLU A 524 -16.42 6.52 20.24
C GLU A 524 -15.35 7.62 20.31
N MET A 525 -14.10 7.28 20.55
CA MET A 525 -12.96 8.19 20.49
C MET A 525 -12.29 8.20 19.12
N ARG A 526 -12.51 7.18 18.29
CA ARG A 526 -12.09 7.16 16.89
C ARG A 526 -13.10 7.94 16.03
N ILE A 527 -14.39 7.68 16.20
CA ILE A 527 -15.50 8.37 15.50
C ILE A 527 -16.54 8.80 16.52
N ARG A 528 -16.85 10.11 16.55
CA ARG A 528 -17.89 10.68 17.43
C ARG A 528 -18.99 11.33 16.60
N GLY A 529 -20.13 10.66 16.47
CA GLY A 529 -21.22 11.10 15.59
C GLY A 529 -20.80 11.12 14.13
N MET A 530 -20.73 12.31 13.52
CA MET A 530 -20.23 12.53 12.15
C MET A 530 -18.76 12.98 12.12
N THR A 531 -18.12 13.11 13.28
CA THR A 531 -16.73 13.55 13.37
C THR A 531 -15.80 12.34 13.31
N THR A 532 -15.14 12.18 12.20
CA THR A 532 -14.07 11.19 11.96
C THR A 532 -12.76 11.66 12.58
N LYS A 533 -11.82 10.72 12.88
CA LYS A 533 -10.51 11.01 13.50
C LYS A 533 -10.64 11.83 14.79
N TYR A 534 -11.65 11.56 15.60
CA TYR A 534 -11.95 12.41 16.75
C TYR A 534 -10.73 12.62 17.65
N LEU A 535 -10.08 11.54 18.09
CA LEU A 535 -8.89 11.62 18.95
C LEU A 535 -7.72 12.32 18.24
N LEU A 536 -7.49 12.00 16.96
CA LEU A 536 -6.38 12.60 16.21
C LEU A 536 -6.56 14.10 16.02
N LYS A 537 -7.82 14.57 15.84
CA LYS A 537 -8.15 16.00 15.84
C LYS A 537 -7.88 16.65 17.20
N LYS A 538 -8.14 15.96 18.33
CA LYS A 538 -7.78 16.44 19.66
C LYS A 538 -6.27 16.53 19.87
N VAL A 539 -5.50 15.64 19.28
CA VAL A 539 -4.04 15.76 19.23
C VAL A 539 -3.62 16.98 18.40
N ALA A 540 -4.23 17.19 17.24
CA ALA A 540 -3.95 18.34 16.39
C ALA A 540 -4.23 19.69 17.08
N GLU A 541 -5.29 19.77 17.93
CA GLU A 541 -5.64 20.96 18.74
C GLU A 541 -4.54 21.33 19.76
N ARG A 542 -3.60 20.40 20.07
CA ARG A 542 -2.40 20.70 20.89
C ARG A 542 -1.26 21.34 20.10
N LEU A 543 -1.33 21.29 18.78
CA LEU A 543 -0.26 21.74 17.88
C LEU A 543 -0.63 23.00 17.10
N MET A 544 -1.92 23.19 16.79
CA MET A 544 -2.39 24.27 15.93
C MET A 544 -3.82 24.70 16.29
N PRO A 545 -4.25 25.92 15.87
CA PRO A 545 -5.61 26.42 16.10
C PRO A 545 -6.72 25.53 15.52
N ALA A 546 -7.86 25.47 16.23
CA ALA A 546 -8.99 24.59 15.88
C ALA A 546 -9.56 24.86 14.48
N GLU A 547 -9.57 26.11 14.02
CA GLU A 547 -10.06 26.50 12.70
C GLU A 547 -9.25 25.91 11.54
N MET A 548 -7.99 25.54 11.76
CA MET A 548 -7.18 24.84 10.77
C MET A 548 -7.52 23.33 10.69
N ILE A 549 -8.13 22.78 11.74
CA ILE A 549 -8.38 21.35 11.88
C ILE A 549 -9.79 20.98 11.42
N HIS A 550 -10.79 21.80 11.83
CA HIS A 550 -12.20 21.53 11.60
C HIS A 550 -12.68 22.11 10.26
N ARG A 551 -12.17 21.55 9.17
CA ARG A 551 -12.56 21.87 7.79
C ARG A 551 -13.21 20.66 7.10
N PRO A 552 -13.97 20.86 6.02
CA PRO A 552 -14.44 19.75 5.18
C PRO A 552 -13.24 18.96 4.65
N LYS A 553 -13.33 17.62 4.74
CA LYS A 553 -12.30 16.76 4.15
C LYS A 553 -12.43 16.82 2.62
N MET A 554 -11.35 17.16 1.95
CA MET A 554 -11.19 16.97 0.52
C MET A 554 -10.33 15.74 0.27
N GLY A 555 -10.63 14.99 -0.78
CA GLY A 555 -9.82 13.83 -1.18
C GLY A 555 -8.67 14.29 -2.10
N PHE A 556 -7.54 13.61 -2.03
CA PHE A 556 -6.44 13.78 -2.97
C PHE A 556 -6.80 13.11 -4.30
N SER A 557 -7.81 13.67 -4.99
CA SER A 557 -8.43 13.11 -6.19
C SER A 557 -8.30 14.05 -7.39
N ILE A 558 -8.44 13.48 -8.58
CA ILE A 558 -8.47 14.19 -9.86
C ILE A 558 -9.88 14.14 -10.45
N PRO A 559 -10.24 15.05 -11.37
CA PRO A 559 -11.59 15.15 -11.93
C PRO A 559 -11.89 14.06 -12.98
N VAL A 560 -11.71 12.78 -12.64
CA VAL A 560 -11.91 11.63 -13.55
C VAL A 560 -13.30 11.65 -14.18
N THR A 561 -14.34 11.96 -13.40
CA THR A 561 -15.73 12.02 -13.89
C THR A 561 -15.88 13.01 -15.04
N HIS A 562 -15.23 14.19 -14.93
CA HIS A 562 -15.27 15.20 -15.99
C HIS A 562 -14.47 14.76 -17.22
N TRP A 563 -13.24 14.25 -16.99
CA TRP A 563 -12.40 13.78 -18.10
C TRP A 563 -13.08 12.70 -18.93
N LEU A 564 -13.76 11.73 -18.31
CA LEU A 564 -14.45 10.65 -19.01
C LEU A 564 -15.69 11.10 -19.78
N ARG A 565 -16.30 12.24 -19.42
CA ARG A 565 -17.42 12.85 -20.17
C ARG A 565 -16.96 13.76 -21.30
N ASP A 566 -15.79 14.39 -21.15
CA ASP A 566 -15.30 15.43 -22.06
C ASP A 566 -14.06 14.97 -22.82
N SER A 567 -12.87 15.27 -22.30
CA SER A 567 -11.61 15.10 -23.03
C SER A 567 -11.23 13.65 -23.33
N TRP A 568 -11.73 12.70 -22.53
CA TRP A 568 -11.44 11.27 -22.67
C TRP A 568 -12.61 10.42 -23.14
N GLN A 569 -13.67 11.03 -23.63
CA GLN A 569 -14.87 10.33 -24.05
C GLN A 569 -14.57 9.26 -25.13
N GLU A 570 -13.92 9.64 -26.22
CA GLU A 570 -13.59 8.71 -27.32
C GLU A 570 -12.53 7.69 -26.89
N LYS A 571 -11.49 8.14 -26.19
CA LYS A 571 -10.41 7.28 -25.71
C LYS A 571 -10.91 6.23 -24.72
N SER A 572 -11.80 6.61 -23.80
CA SER A 572 -12.42 5.68 -22.87
C SER A 572 -13.23 4.60 -23.58
N ARG A 573 -13.95 4.99 -24.64
CA ARG A 573 -14.72 4.07 -25.48
C ARG A 573 -13.81 3.07 -26.21
N ASP A 574 -12.71 3.54 -26.80
CA ASP A 574 -11.72 2.65 -27.46
C ASP A 574 -11.09 1.67 -26.46
N LEU A 575 -10.67 2.16 -25.30
CA LEU A 575 -10.04 1.30 -24.29
C LEU A 575 -11.00 0.28 -23.68
N ILE A 576 -12.28 0.61 -23.47
CA ILE A 576 -13.22 -0.28 -22.77
C ILE A 576 -13.92 -1.25 -23.73
N ILE A 577 -14.28 -0.83 -24.94
CA ILE A 577 -15.02 -1.65 -25.93
C ILE A 577 -14.37 -1.72 -27.31
N GLY A 578 -13.11 -1.33 -27.44
CA GLY A 578 -12.34 -1.44 -28.67
C GLY A 578 -12.06 -2.89 -29.08
N PRO A 579 -11.53 -3.10 -30.30
CA PRO A 579 -11.26 -4.44 -30.82
C PRO A 579 -10.42 -5.32 -29.90
N ARG A 580 -9.31 -4.79 -29.36
CA ARG A 580 -8.41 -5.54 -28.46
C ARG A 580 -9.13 -6.05 -27.21
N THR A 581 -9.91 -5.18 -26.53
CA THR A 581 -10.66 -5.55 -25.32
C THR A 581 -11.70 -6.63 -25.62
N ARG A 582 -12.37 -6.57 -26.78
CA ARG A 582 -13.33 -7.59 -27.20
C ARG A 582 -12.67 -8.93 -27.54
N GLU A 583 -11.53 -8.90 -28.23
CA GLU A 583 -10.76 -10.11 -28.59
C GLU A 583 -10.25 -10.87 -27.36
N ARG A 584 -10.04 -10.20 -26.22
CA ARG A 584 -9.68 -10.86 -24.95
C ARG A 584 -10.78 -11.79 -24.42
N GLY A 585 -12.05 -11.57 -24.77
CA GLY A 585 -13.16 -12.42 -24.35
C GLY A 585 -13.47 -12.44 -22.85
N ILE A 586 -12.97 -11.46 -22.11
CA ILE A 586 -13.11 -11.40 -20.64
C ILE A 586 -14.48 -10.85 -20.23
N PHE A 587 -14.92 -9.77 -20.85
CA PHE A 587 -16.07 -8.99 -20.44
C PHE A 587 -17.27 -9.16 -21.39
N ARG A 588 -18.48 -9.04 -20.85
CA ARG A 588 -19.71 -8.98 -21.64
C ARG A 588 -19.86 -7.60 -22.28
N GLU A 589 -19.77 -7.53 -23.60
CA GLU A 589 -19.83 -6.27 -24.34
C GLU A 589 -21.09 -5.44 -24.04
N GLY A 590 -22.25 -6.08 -23.92
CA GLY A 590 -23.51 -5.40 -23.59
C GLY A 590 -23.49 -4.68 -22.23
N TYR A 591 -22.78 -5.25 -21.24
CA TYR A 591 -22.56 -4.59 -19.94
C TYR A 591 -21.66 -3.36 -20.10
N LEU A 592 -20.53 -3.51 -20.78
CA LEU A 592 -19.58 -2.42 -21.00
C LEU A 592 -20.21 -1.23 -21.74
N ARG A 593 -20.97 -1.49 -22.79
CA ARG A 593 -21.70 -0.46 -23.53
C ARG A 593 -22.67 0.31 -22.63
N ARG A 594 -23.47 -0.41 -21.84
CA ARG A 594 -24.41 0.20 -20.89
C ARG A 594 -23.68 1.11 -19.90
N VAL A 595 -22.58 0.67 -19.30
CA VAL A 595 -21.79 1.45 -18.34
C VAL A 595 -21.30 2.76 -18.94
N ILE A 596 -20.78 2.72 -20.17
CA ILE A 596 -20.31 3.90 -20.90
C ILE A 596 -21.48 4.84 -21.22
N ASP A 597 -22.56 4.32 -21.81
CA ASP A 597 -23.69 5.14 -22.28
C ASP A 597 -24.42 5.82 -21.11
N GLU A 598 -24.59 5.13 -19.98
CA GLU A 598 -25.15 5.71 -18.74
C GLU A 598 -24.28 6.83 -18.18
N HIS A 599 -22.94 6.66 -18.21
CA HIS A 599 -22.02 7.68 -17.71
C HIS A 599 -22.00 8.91 -18.63
N GLN A 600 -21.84 8.70 -19.92
CA GLN A 600 -21.75 9.78 -20.91
C GLN A 600 -23.06 10.57 -21.04
N SER A 601 -24.22 9.91 -20.90
CA SER A 601 -25.53 10.60 -20.86
C SER A 601 -25.84 11.32 -19.53
N GLY A 602 -24.98 11.18 -18.51
CA GLY A 602 -25.22 11.73 -17.18
C GLY A 602 -26.30 11.01 -16.36
N LYS A 603 -26.81 9.88 -16.85
CA LYS A 603 -27.83 9.08 -16.17
C LYS A 603 -27.31 8.47 -14.86
N ARG A 604 -26.06 8.01 -14.87
CA ARG A 604 -25.37 7.44 -13.71
C ARG A 604 -23.88 7.80 -13.76
N ASP A 605 -23.29 8.05 -12.59
CA ASP A 605 -21.84 8.17 -12.50
C ASP A 605 -21.20 6.78 -12.39
N ASN A 606 -20.62 6.32 -13.49
CA ASN A 606 -19.88 5.06 -13.60
C ASN A 606 -18.37 5.30 -13.73
N SER A 607 -17.87 6.51 -13.39
CA SER A 607 -16.47 6.90 -13.59
C SER A 607 -15.48 5.93 -12.94
N SER A 608 -15.76 5.46 -11.72
CA SER A 608 -14.90 4.50 -11.01
C SER A 608 -14.76 3.16 -11.75
N ILE A 609 -15.87 2.63 -12.29
CA ILE A 609 -15.88 1.38 -13.07
C ILE A 609 -15.14 1.57 -14.39
N MET A 610 -15.46 2.64 -15.12
CA MET A 610 -14.81 2.96 -16.39
C MET A 610 -13.30 3.15 -16.22
N TRP A 611 -12.90 3.87 -15.17
CA TRP A 611 -11.48 4.06 -14.84
C TRP A 611 -10.77 2.73 -14.59
N SER A 612 -11.36 1.83 -13.80
CA SER A 612 -10.78 0.51 -13.55
C SER A 612 -10.60 -0.31 -14.83
N LEU A 613 -11.62 -0.32 -15.70
CA LEU A 613 -11.55 -1.04 -16.97
C LEU A 613 -10.51 -0.45 -17.93
N MET A 614 -10.39 0.90 -17.97
CA MET A 614 -9.37 1.57 -18.76
C MET A 614 -7.96 1.28 -18.26
N MET A 615 -7.75 1.34 -16.95
CA MET A 615 -6.44 1.03 -16.35
C MET A 615 -6.02 -0.43 -16.59
N LEU A 616 -6.99 -1.35 -16.59
CA LEU A 616 -6.74 -2.75 -16.92
C LEU A 616 -6.33 -2.91 -18.39
N GLU A 617 -7.05 -2.29 -19.33
CA GLU A 617 -6.69 -2.40 -20.75
C GLU A 617 -5.36 -1.70 -21.06
N LEU A 618 -5.06 -0.57 -20.41
CA LEU A 618 -3.75 0.06 -20.52
C LEU A 618 -2.65 -0.85 -19.98
N TRP A 619 -2.88 -1.52 -18.84
CA TRP A 619 -1.94 -2.48 -18.32
C TRP A 619 -1.70 -3.66 -19.27
N PHE A 620 -2.74 -4.19 -19.89
CA PHE A 620 -2.57 -5.22 -20.92
C PHE A 620 -1.66 -4.74 -22.04
N ARG A 621 -1.91 -3.53 -22.57
CA ARG A 621 -1.16 -2.96 -23.69
C ARG A 621 0.32 -2.64 -23.34
N GLU A 622 0.60 -2.22 -22.13
CA GLU A 622 1.93 -1.76 -21.71
C GLU A 622 2.79 -2.85 -21.07
N CYS A 623 2.17 -3.86 -20.43
CA CYS A 623 2.88 -4.82 -19.59
C CYS A 623 2.69 -6.29 -20.00
N PHE A 624 1.58 -6.63 -20.64
CA PHE A 624 1.22 -8.04 -20.88
C PHE A 624 1.34 -8.47 -22.34
N ASP A 625 0.80 -7.69 -23.31
CA ASP A 625 0.83 -7.96 -24.76
C ASP A 625 2.28 -7.87 -25.33
#